data_05fd263e97d3dd240a13aa850c61c0c4
#
_entry.id   05fd263e97d3dd240a13aa850c61c0c4
#
_cell.length_a   1.000
_cell.length_b   1.000
_cell.length_c   1.000
_cell.angle_alpha   90.00
_cell.angle_beta   90.00
_cell.angle_gamma   90.00
#
_symmetry.space_group_name_H-M   'P 1'
#
loop_
_entity.id
_entity.type
_entity.pdbx_description
1 polymer ?
#
loop_
_entity_poly.entity_id
_entity_poly.type
_entity_poly.pdbx_seq_one_letter_code
_entity_poly.pdbx_strand_id
1 'polypeptide(L)'
;MGVTVAVTGPTGEIGISAVTALEREPAVDAIIGMARRPFDPSSRGWLKTTYQQGDILDREAVDALVARADVVIHLAFIIMGSRDESARVNLQGTRNLFEATVAAERPRRLVYTSSVAAYGYHSDNPVPLTEDVSPRGSAEHYYSEQKAACEALLADITKDSPLEVFVLRPCIVAGPKATALADAMPWNQLPGPVRAVVKAVPVLKPVVPDPGYPLQLVHHDDVATAIALAATAPAPPGVYNIAGDGVVTVADVARALGGRPVRVPAVAATAASAAISRVPRVPSMLEWLHTARTSMVMDTTKAKTQLGWRPLHSSAETLEALASGV
;
A
#
# COMPACT_ATOMS: atom_id res chain seq x y z
N MET A 1 10.21 -18.29 -23.28
CA MET A 1 9.24 -18.76 -22.28
C MET A 1 9.03 -17.61 -21.31
N GLY A 2 7.78 -17.26 -21.06
CA GLY A 2 7.45 -16.29 -20.03
C GLY A 2 7.53 -16.89 -18.62
N VAL A 3 7.31 -16.04 -17.62
CA VAL A 3 7.42 -16.45 -16.21
C VAL A 3 6.05 -16.84 -15.65
N THR A 4 6.05 -17.76 -14.68
CA THR A 4 4.91 -18.04 -13.81
C THR A 4 5.02 -17.17 -12.56
N VAL A 5 3.97 -16.41 -12.24
CA VAL A 5 3.93 -15.47 -11.13
C VAL A 5 2.97 -15.95 -10.04
N ALA A 6 3.44 -16.11 -8.80
CA ALA A 6 2.59 -16.30 -7.64
C ALA A 6 2.22 -14.94 -7.00
N VAL A 7 0.95 -14.74 -6.67
CA VAL A 7 0.47 -13.49 -6.06
C VAL A 7 -0.33 -13.81 -4.80
N THR A 8 0.13 -13.36 -3.64
CA THR A 8 -0.70 -13.37 -2.43
C THR A 8 -1.52 -12.10 -2.33
N GLY A 9 -2.79 -12.20 -1.96
CA GLY A 9 -3.70 -11.06 -1.88
C GLY A 9 -4.19 -10.51 -3.23
N PRO A 10 -4.44 -11.36 -4.27
CA PRO A 10 -4.85 -10.92 -5.60
C PRO A 10 -6.23 -10.25 -5.63
N THR A 11 -7.02 -10.42 -4.57
CA THR A 11 -8.40 -9.91 -4.46
C THR A 11 -8.50 -8.60 -3.67
N GLY A 12 -7.38 -8.07 -3.16
CA GLY A 12 -7.31 -6.77 -2.51
C GLY A 12 -7.33 -5.60 -3.50
N GLU A 13 -7.44 -4.36 -3.01
CA GLU A 13 -7.49 -3.15 -3.84
C GLU A 13 -6.31 -3.05 -4.81
N ILE A 14 -5.08 -3.21 -4.31
CA ILE A 14 -3.87 -3.25 -5.15
C ILE A 14 -3.83 -4.57 -5.94
N GLY A 15 -4.23 -5.68 -5.34
CA GLY A 15 -4.16 -7.02 -5.92
C GLY A 15 -4.92 -7.15 -7.23
N ILE A 16 -6.14 -6.63 -7.29
CA ILE A 16 -6.96 -6.66 -8.51
C ILE A 16 -6.27 -5.90 -9.65
N SER A 17 -5.74 -4.71 -9.38
CA SER A 17 -5.04 -3.92 -10.38
C SER A 17 -3.72 -4.57 -10.79
N ALA A 18 -2.96 -5.12 -9.83
CA ALA A 18 -1.70 -5.81 -10.09
C ALA A 18 -1.88 -7.04 -10.97
N VAL A 19 -2.85 -7.92 -10.66
CA VAL A 19 -3.14 -9.10 -11.49
C VAL A 19 -3.63 -8.67 -12.86
N THR A 20 -4.47 -7.62 -12.96
CA THR A 20 -4.93 -7.10 -14.26
C THR A 20 -3.77 -6.57 -15.11
N ALA A 21 -2.76 -5.95 -14.50
CA ALA A 21 -1.55 -5.51 -15.22
C ALA A 21 -0.71 -6.71 -15.68
N LEU A 22 -0.50 -7.70 -14.81
CA LEU A 22 0.23 -8.94 -15.13
C LEU A 22 -0.44 -9.78 -16.23
N GLU A 23 -1.77 -9.80 -16.28
CA GLU A 23 -2.53 -10.46 -17.36
C GLU A 23 -2.20 -9.90 -18.75
N ARG A 24 -1.87 -8.60 -18.81
CA ARG A 24 -1.51 -7.89 -20.04
C ARG A 24 -0.03 -7.96 -20.37
N GLU A 25 0.78 -8.40 -19.40
CA GLU A 25 2.24 -8.42 -19.56
C GLU A 25 2.65 -9.62 -20.43
N PRO A 26 3.30 -9.39 -21.61
CA PRO A 26 3.70 -10.48 -22.51
C PRO A 26 4.74 -11.44 -21.90
N ALA A 27 5.55 -10.95 -20.95
CA ALA A 27 6.54 -11.77 -20.25
C ALA A 27 5.93 -12.71 -19.20
N VAL A 28 4.62 -12.64 -18.94
CA VAL A 28 3.92 -13.49 -17.98
C VAL A 28 3.10 -14.54 -18.73
N ASP A 29 3.42 -15.81 -18.53
CA ASP A 29 2.69 -16.95 -19.12
C ASP A 29 1.54 -17.41 -18.22
N ALA A 30 1.73 -17.41 -16.89
CA ALA A 30 0.73 -17.87 -15.93
C ALA A 30 0.80 -17.10 -14.60
N ILE A 31 -0.34 -16.97 -13.95
CA ILE A 31 -0.47 -16.35 -12.64
C ILE A 31 -1.18 -17.32 -11.70
N ILE A 32 -0.68 -17.44 -10.47
CA ILE A 32 -1.30 -18.24 -9.41
C ILE A 32 -1.64 -17.30 -8.27
N GLY A 33 -2.90 -16.93 -8.14
CA GLY A 33 -3.37 -16.09 -7.06
C GLY A 33 -3.74 -16.90 -5.81
N MET A 34 -3.39 -16.41 -4.61
CA MET A 34 -3.82 -17.03 -3.36
C MET A 34 -4.41 -16.02 -2.39
N ALA A 35 -5.61 -16.28 -1.89
CA ALA A 35 -6.21 -15.56 -0.79
C ALA A 35 -7.22 -16.45 -0.02
N ARG A 36 -7.67 -15.97 1.13
CA ARG A 36 -8.52 -16.75 2.07
C ARG A 36 -9.94 -16.99 1.57
N ARG A 37 -10.52 -16.03 0.85
CA ARG A 37 -11.91 -16.10 0.37
C ARG A 37 -11.96 -16.78 -0.99
N PRO A 38 -12.99 -17.56 -1.27
CA PRO A 38 -13.22 -18.08 -2.63
C PRO A 38 -13.27 -16.94 -3.65
N PHE A 39 -12.66 -17.16 -4.81
CA PHE A 39 -12.64 -16.18 -5.90
C PHE A 39 -12.56 -16.90 -7.24
N ASP A 40 -13.31 -16.41 -8.23
CA ASP A 40 -13.24 -16.89 -9.60
C ASP A 40 -12.54 -15.85 -10.50
N PRO A 41 -11.34 -16.15 -11.01
CA PRO A 41 -10.61 -15.27 -11.92
C PRO A 41 -11.40 -14.90 -13.19
N SER A 42 -12.24 -15.80 -13.69
CA SER A 42 -13.03 -15.56 -14.90
C SER A 42 -14.01 -14.39 -14.73
N SER A 43 -14.47 -14.14 -13.50
CA SER A 43 -15.33 -12.99 -13.16
C SER A 43 -14.67 -11.62 -13.44
N ARG A 44 -13.34 -11.59 -13.62
CA ARG A 44 -12.53 -10.41 -13.98
C ARG A 44 -12.02 -10.45 -15.41
N GLY A 45 -12.35 -11.48 -16.17
CA GLY A 45 -11.83 -11.69 -17.50
C GLY A 45 -10.34 -12.06 -17.52
N TRP A 46 -9.79 -12.57 -16.42
CA TRP A 46 -8.42 -13.04 -16.32
C TRP A 46 -8.27 -14.41 -16.97
N LEU A 47 -7.37 -14.53 -17.91
CA LEU A 47 -7.17 -15.72 -18.74
C LEU A 47 -5.92 -16.51 -18.34
N LYS A 48 -4.89 -15.84 -17.81
CA LYS A 48 -3.63 -16.45 -17.38
C LYS A 48 -3.68 -16.85 -15.90
N THR A 49 -4.70 -16.41 -15.16
CA THR A 49 -4.77 -16.57 -13.71
C THR A 49 -5.53 -17.83 -13.30
N THR A 50 -4.88 -18.66 -12.52
CA THR A 50 -5.51 -19.68 -11.68
C THR A 50 -5.59 -19.20 -10.25
N TYR A 51 -6.50 -19.79 -9.47
CA TYR A 51 -6.72 -19.37 -8.09
C TYR A 51 -6.61 -20.55 -7.14
N GLN A 52 -5.86 -20.37 -6.05
CA GLN A 52 -5.74 -21.29 -4.94
C GLN A 52 -6.34 -20.60 -3.70
N GLN A 53 -7.39 -21.18 -3.12
CA GLN A 53 -7.84 -20.72 -1.81
C GLN A 53 -6.84 -21.18 -0.75
N GLY A 54 -6.35 -20.24 0.08
CA GLY A 54 -5.37 -20.54 1.12
C GLY A 54 -5.11 -19.33 2.01
N ASP A 55 -4.52 -19.59 3.19
CA ASP A 55 -4.10 -18.57 4.13
C ASP A 55 -2.57 -18.50 4.17
N ILE A 56 -1.99 -17.29 4.21
CA ILE A 56 -0.54 -17.11 4.35
C ILE A 56 -0.01 -17.59 5.72
N LEU A 57 -0.90 -17.83 6.68
CA LEU A 57 -0.57 -18.47 7.95
C LEU A 57 -0.42 -20.00 7.84
N ASP A 58 -0.97 -20.59 6.78
CA ASP A 58 -0.80 -22.01 6.47
C ASP A 58 0.48 -22.20 5.63
N ARG A 59 1.51 -22.72 6.29
CA ARG A 59 2.81 -22.91 5.67
C ARG A 59 2.78 -23.89 4.50
N GLU A 60 2.00 -24.96 4.57
CA GLU A 60 1.89 -25.94 3.49
C GLU A 60 1.26 -25.33 2.24
N ALA A 61 0.20 -24.51 2.43
CA ALA A 61 -0.44 -23.79 1.33
C ALA A 61 0.52 -22.78 0.68
N VAL A 62 1.36 -22.11 1.47
CA VAL A 62 2.40 -21.18 0.98
C VAL A 62 3.50 -21.92 0.23
N ASP A 63 4.03 -23.02 0.77
CA ASP A 63 5.04 -23.84 0.11
C ASP A 63 4.55 -24.37 -1.25
N ALA A 64 3.30 -24.86 -1.29
CA ALA A 64 2.67 -25.33 -2.54
C ALA A 64 2.49 -24.21 -3.58
N LEU A 65 2.26 -22.97 -3.13
CA LEU A 65 2.15 -21.80 -4.00
C LEU A 65 3.51 -21.46 -4.62
N VAL A 66 4.54 -21.24 -3.78
CA VAL A 66 5.83 -20.72 -4.22
C VAL A 66 6.62 -21.74 -5.05
N ALA A 67 6.50 -23.03 -4.78
CA ALA A 67 7.16 -24.10 -5.54
C ALA A 67 6.81 -24.12 -7.04
N ARG A 68 5.72 -23.48 -7.43
CA ARG A 68 5.20 -23.44 -8.81
C ARG A 68 5.56 -22.17 -9.56
N ALA A 69 6.19 -21.18 -8.92
CA ALA A 69 6.38 -19.84 -9.45
C ALA A 69 7.85 -19.50 -9.69
N ASP A 70 8.12 -18.73 -10.74
CA ASP A 70 9.42 -18.13 -11.01
C ASP A 70 9.58 -16.79 -10.31
N VAL A 71 8.45 -16.09 -10.12
CA VAL A 71 8.35 -14.79 -9.42
C VAL A 71 7.27 -14.86 -8.35
N VAL A 72 7.58 -14.39 -7.15
CA VAL A 72 6.61 -14.31 -6.04
C VAL A 72 6.32 -12.85 -5.74
N ILE A 73 5.03 -12.48 -5.70
CA ILE A 73 4.56 -11.12 -5.37
C ILE A 73 3.75 -11.18 -4.08
N HIS A 74 4.19 -10.42 -3.08
CA HIS A 74 3.51 -10.36 -1.78
C HIS A 74 2.72 -9.08 -1.60
N LEU A 75 1.38 -9.18 -1.70
CA LEU A 75 0.42 -8.09 -1.50
C LEU A 75 -0.50 -8.32 -0.30
N ALA A 76 -0.56 -9.55 0.23
CA ALA A 76 -1.44 -9.89 1.35
C ALA A 76 -0.98 -9.17 2.62
N PHE A 77 -1.77 -8.19 3.07
CA PHE A 77 -1.49 -7.41 4.26
C PHE A 77 -2.80 -6.84 4.83
N ILE A 78 -2.99 -6.88 6.14
CA ILE A 78 -4.14 -6.29 6.83
C ILE A 78 -3.78 -4.87 7.24
N ILE A 79 -4.48 -3.88 6.66
CA ILE A 79 -4.30 -2.45 6.97
C ILE A 79 -5.21 -2.02 8.12
N MET A 80 -6.45 -2.53 8.14
CA MET A 80 -7.48 -2.22 9.14
C MET A 80 -7.82 -3.48 9.93
N GLY A 81 -7.78 -3.40 11.26
CA GLY A 81 -8.05 -4.53 12.15
C GLY A 81 -7.54 -4.26 13.56
N SER A 82 -7.62 -5.24 14.45
CA SER A 82 -6.96 -5.16 15.75
C SER A 82 -5.43 -5.31 15.58
N ARG A 83 -4.67 -4.68 16.48
CA ARG A 83 -3.20 -4.76 16.47
C ARG A 83 -2.71 -6.23 16.52
N ASP A 84 -3.34 -7.06 17.36
CA ASP A 84 -2.91 -8.46 17.54
C ASP A 84 -3.24 -9.32 16.31
N GLU A 85 -4.44 -9.18 15.74
CA GLU A 85 -4.83 -9.90 14.53
C GLU A 85 -3.96 -9.51 13.34
N SER A 86 -3.77 -8.20 13.14
CA SER A 86 -2.91 -7.71 12.07
C SER A 86 -1.46 -8.15 12.25
N ALA A 87 -0.91 -8.10 13.47
CA ALA A 87 0.45 -8.55 13.73
C ALA A 87 0.63 -10.02 13.39
N ARG A 88 -0.32 -10.90 13.78
CA ARG A 88 -0.25 -12.32 13.46
C ARG A 88 -0.23 -12.56 11.95
N VAL A 89 -1.14 -11.96 11.20
CA VAL A 89 -1.22 -12.15 9.74
C VAL A 89 -0.03 -11.47 9.05
N ASN A 90 0.23 -10.21 9.39
CA ASN A 90 1.22 -9.40 8.70
C ASN A 90 2.67 -9.85 8.99
N LEU A 91 3.00 -10.22 10.22
CA LEU A 91 4.37 -10.64 10.57
C LEU A 91 4.57 -12.13 10.33
N GLN A 92 3.71 -12.99 10.89
CA GLN A 92 3.90 -14.44 10.75
C GLN A 92 3.60 -14.92 9.33
N GLY A 93 2.51 -14.43 8.70
CA GLY A 93 2.18 -14.81 7.33
C GLY A 93 3.22 -14.32 6.32
N THR A 94 3.75 -13.11 6.51
CA THR A 94 4.86 -12.58 5.70
C THR A 94 6.14 -13.40 5.89
N ARG A 95 6.47 -13.78 7.14
CA ARG A 95 7.60 -14.69 7.44
C ARG A 95 7.46 -16.00 6.70
N ASN A 96 6.30 -16.65 6.79
CA ASN A 96 6.04 -17.92 6.10
C ASN A 96 6.32 -17.81 4.61
N LEU A 97 5.87 -16.72 3.97
CA LEU A 97 6.08 -16.52 2.54
C LEU A 97 7.55 -16.28 2.19
N PHE A 98 8.24 -15.43 2.94
CA PHE A 98 9.65 -15.13 2.67
C PHE A 98 10.53 -16.37 2.84
N GLU A 99 10.37 -17.10 3.93
CA GLU A 99 11.09 -18.34 4.20
C GLU A 99 10.79 -19.41 3.14
N ALA A 100 9.52 -19.60 2.78
CA ALA A 100 9.13 -20.53 1.72
C ALA A 100 9.75 -20.15 0.37
N THR A 101 9.77 -18.85 0.03
CA THR A 101 10.33 -18.37 -1.23
C THR A 101 11.83 -18.60 -1.32
N VAL A 102 12.57 -18.37 -0.21
CA VAL A 102 14.02 -18.64 -0.17
C VAL A 102 14.33 -20.12 -0.17
N ALA A 103 13.50 -20.95 0.48
CA ALA A 103 13.69 -22.40 0.55
C ALA A 103 13.35 -23.12 -0.76
N ALA A 104 12.50 -22.55 -1.61
CA ALA A 104 12.10 -23.15 -2.87
C ALA A 104 13.18 -22.96 -3.95
N GLU A 105 13.38 -23.99 -4.80
CA GLU A 105 14.40 -23.96 -5.85
C GLU A 105 14.02 -23.12 -7.07
N ARG A 106 12.70 -22.95 -7.31
CA ARG A 106 12.21 -22.34 -8.54
C ARG A 106 12.18 -20.82 -8.53
N PRO A 107 11.76 -20.12 -7.45
CA PRO A 107 11.70 -18.66 -7.46
C PRO A 107 13.07 -18.03 -7.70
N ARG A 108 13.11 -17.03 -8.59
CA ARG A 108 14.29 -16.21 -8.89
C ARG A 108 14.11 -14.78 -8.39
N ARG A 109 12.84 -14.37 -8.16
CA ARG A 109 12.51 -13.00 -7.84
C ARG A 109 11.37 -12.92 -6.81
N LEU A 110 11.52 -12.01 -5.86
CA LEU A 110 10.51 -11.67 -4.86
C LEU A 110 10.20 -10.17 -4.94
N VAL A 111 8.94 -9.84 -5.15
CA VAL A 111 8.42 -8.47 -5.11
C VAL A 111 7.57 -8.30 -3.85
N TYR A 112 8.01 -7.45 -2.95
CA TYR A 112 7.28 -7.12 -1.73
C TYR A 112 6.72 -5.70 -1.80
N THR A 113 5.40 -5.55 -1.64
CA THR A 113 4.77 -4.24 -1.53
C THR A 113 4.77 -3.79 -0.07
N SER A 114 5.74 -2.95 0.25
CA SER A 114 5.86 -2.25 1.53
C SER A 114 4.98 -1.00 1.56
N SER A 115 5.45 0.11 2.10
CA SER A 115 4.75 1.40 2.17
C SER A 115 5.71 2.51 2.52
N VAL A 116 5.40 3.75 2.16
CA VAL A 116 6.03 4.95 2.72
C VAL A 116 5.99 4.97 4.26
N ALA A 117 4.99 4.34 4.86
CA ALA A 117 4.86 4.23 6.30
C ALA A 117 6.03 3.46 6.96
N ALA A 118 6.76 2.61 6.22
CA ALA A 118 7.93 1.92 6.75
C ALA A 118 9.04 2.88 7.20
N TYR A 119 9.15 4.06 6.59
CA TYR A 119 10.08 5.09 7.06
C TYR A 119 9.80 5.57 8.49
N GLY A 120 8.53 5.52 8.91
CA GLY A 120 8.05 6.10 10.16
C GLY A 120 7.80 7.61 10.05
N TYR A 121 6.94 8.12 10.91
CA TYR A 121 6.51 9.53 10.93
C TYR A 121 7.38 10.37 11.87
N HIS A 122 8.66 10.50 11.52
CA HIS A 122 9.66 11.19 12.34
C HIS A 122 9.92 12.61 11.82
N SER A 123 10.05 13.57 12.74
CA SER A 123 10.29 14.98 12.39
C SER A 123 11.67 15.25 11.80
N ASP A 124 12.60 14.32 11.97
CA ASP A 124 13.96 14.34 11.41
C ASP A 124 14.08 13.63 10.05
N ASN A 125 12.98 13.14 9.50
CA ASN A 125 12.99 12.59 8.15
C ASN A 125 13.33 13.68 7.13
N PRO A 126 14.22 13.40 6.16
CA PRO A 126 14.48 14.35 5.08
C PRO A 126 13.26 14.52 4.18
N VAL A 127 13.15 15.68 3.54
CA VAL A 127 12.12 15.96 2.53
C VAL A 127 12.83 16.46 1.28
N PRO A 128 12.74 15.69 0.15
CA PRO A 128 12.02 14.43 0.00
C PRO A 128 12.74 13.23 0.64
N LEU A 129 11.95 12.17 0.94
CA LEU A 129 12.46 10.87 1.36
C LEU A 129 13.06 10.13 0.16
N THR A 130 14.28 9.67 0.29
CA THR A 130 14.94 8.77 -0.68
C THR A 130 14.98 7.34 -0.14
N GLU A 131 15.29 6.37 -1.00
CA GLU A 131 15.36 4.95 -0.62
C GLU A 131 16.52 4.63 0.33
N ASP A 132 17.49 5.52 0.46
CA ASP A 132 18.63 5.40 1.41
C ASP A 132 18.22 5.64 2.87
N VAL A 133 17.04 6.24 3.09
CA VAL A 133 16.49 6.41 4.44
C VAL A 133 16.04 5.05 4.97
N SER A 134 16.61 4.65 6.11
CA SER A 134 16.26 3.37 6.74
C SER A 134 14.81 3.32 7.21
N PRO A 135 14.11 2.18 7.05
CA PRO A 135 12.78 1.99 7.58
C PRO A 135 12.82 1.84 9.10
N ARG A 136 12.39 2.88 9.83
CA ARG A 136 12.39 2.89 11.32
C ARG A 136 11.03 2.53 11.92
N GLY A 137 9.95 2.67 11.13
CA GLY A 137 8.58 2.58 11.63
C GLY A 137 8.27 3.63 12.69
N SER A 138 7.05 3.61 13.21
CA SER A 138 6.59 4.44 14.33
C SER A 138 5.81 3.57 15.30
N ALA A 139 6.26 3.50 16.55
CA ALA A 139 5.65 2.64 17.57
C ALA A 139 4.20 3.01 17.90
N GLU A 140 3.84 4.29 17.72
CA GLU A 140 2.48 4.81 17.90
C GLU A 140 1.52 4.37 16.78
N HIS A 141 2.05 3.88 15.64
CA HIS A 141 1.27 3.50 14.48
C HIS A 141 1.62 2.07 14.05
N TYR A 142 0.80 1.09 14.49
CA TYR A 142 1.10 -0.35 14.32
C TYR A 142 1.36 -0.75 12.86
N TYR A 143 0.66 -0.14 11.89
CA TYR A 143 0.89 -0.40 10.48
C TYR A 143 2.30 0.00 10.03
N SER A 144 2.76 1.17 10.47
CA SER A 144 4.12 1.68 10.21
C SER A 144 5.18 0.75 10.83
N GLU A 145 4.99 0.39 12.11
CA GLU A 145 5.86 -0.53 12.84
C GLU A 145 5.95 -1.90 12.12
N GLN A 146 4.80 -2.46 11.74
CA GLN A 146 4.75 -3.77 11.06
C GLN A 146 5.39 -3.74 9.67
N LYS A 147 5.22 -2.64 8.89
CA LYS A 147 5.88 -2.50 7.57
C LYS A 147 7.40 -2.44 7.71
N ALA A 148 7.93 -1.69 8.67
CA ALA A 148 9.35 -1.65 8.95
C ALA A 148 9.88 -3.02 9.43
N ALA A 149 9.14 -3.70 10.31
CA ALA A 149 9.50 -5.03 10.78
C ALA A 149 9.52 -6.08 9.66
N CYS A 150 8.57 -6.01 8.71
CA CYS A 150 8.57 -6.89 7.55
C CYS A 150 9.76 -6.63 6.61
N GLU A 151 10.18 -5.38 6.42
CA GLU A 151 11.39 -5.10 5.63
C GLU A 151 12.66 -5.58 6.32
N ALA A 152 12.78 -5.42 7.63
CA ALA A 152 13.89 -5.95 8.41
C ALA A 152 13.93 -7.49 8.34
N LEU A 153 12.79 -8.13 8.46
CA LEU A 153 12.63 -9.57 8.32
C LEU A 153 13.04 -10.06 6.93
N LEU A 154 12.61 -9.35 5.88
CA LEU A 154 12.97 -9.65 4.50
C LEU A 154 14.48 -9.59 4.29
N ALA A 155 15.12 -8.51 4.75
CA ALA A 155 16.57 -8.33 4.65
C ALA A 155 17.34 -9.46 5.37
N ASP A 156 16.90 -9.88 6.55
CA ASP A 156 17.54 -10.98 7.31
C ASP A 156 17.38 -12.33 6.61
N ILE A 157 16.18 -12.67 6.13
CA ILE A 157 15.90 -13.95 5.47
C ILE A 157 16.63 -14.07 4.13
N THR A 158 16.77 -12.96 3.39
CA THR A 158 17.30 -13.00 2.01
C THR A 158 18.79 -12.65 1.91
N LYS A 159 19.47 -12.32 3.01
CA LYS A 159 20.88 -11.85 3.02
C LYS A 159 21.88 -12.75 2.29
N ASP A 160 21.70 -14.06 2.40
CA ASP A 160 22.58 -15.06 1.79
C ASP A 160 21.91 -15.79 0.61
N SER A 161 20.77 -15.28 0.11
CA SER A 161 20.02 -15.87 -0.97
C SER A 161 20.38 -15.23 -2.32
N PRO A 162 20.44 -15.99 -3.43
CA PRO A 162 20.61 -15.42 -4.76
C PRO A 162 19.33 -14.77 -5.32
N LEU A 163 18.27 -14.69 -4.51
CA LEU A 163 16.97 -14.18 -4.91
C LEU A 163 17.03 -12.67 -5.22
N GLU A 164 16.54 -12.26 -6.37
CA GLU A 164 16.35 -10.85 -6.70
C GLU A 164 15.18 -10.28 -5.89
N VAL A 165 15.46 -9.36 -4.97
CA VAL A 165 14.44 -8.79 -4.09
C VAL A 165 14.10 -7.36 -4.50
N PHE A 166 12.81 -7.11 -4.78
CA PHE A 166 12.26 -5.79 -5.07
C PHE A 166 11.31 -5.39 -3.95
N VAL A 167 11.58 -4.26 -3.31
CA VAL A 167 10.71 -3.68 -2.28
C VAL A 167 10.10 -2.40 -2.85
N LEU A 168 8.79 -2.38 -3.02
CA LEU A 168 8.07 -1.19 -3.46
C LEU A 168 7.49 -0.48 -2.24
N ARG A 169 7.80 0.82 -2.09
CA ARG A 169 7.22 1.69 -1.04
C ARG A 169 6.23 2.68 -1.66
N PRO A 170 4.98 2.28 -1.92
CA PRO A 170 3.98 3.23 -2.38
C PRO A 170 3.63 4.25 -1.28
N CYS A 171 3.31 5.49 -1.70
CA CYS A 171 2.63 6.46 -0.85
C CYS A 171 1.16 6.05 -0.65
N ILE A 172 0.28 6.98 -0.30
CA ILE A 172 -1.15 6.69 -0.14
C ILE A 172 -1.72 6.26 -1.50
N VAL A 173 -2.12 4.99 -1.59
CA VAL A 173 -2.75 4.44 -2.79
C VAL A 173 -4.21 4.85 -2.83
N ALA A 174 -4.66 5.40 -3.94
CA ALA A 174 -6.02 5.87 -4.11
C ALA A 174 -6.51 5.67 -5.56
N GLY A 175 -7.80 5.91 -5.77
CA GLY A 175 -8.46 5.82 -7.07
C GLY A 175 -9.78 5.06 -7.00
N PRO A 176 -10.48 4.84 -8.13
CA PRO A 176 -11.83 4.25 -8.15
C PRO A 176 -11.92 2.82 -7.58
N LYS A 177 -10.81 2.08 -7.57
CA LYS A 177 -10.74 0.71 -7.03
C LYS A 177 -9.94 0.62 -5.71
N ALA A 178 -9.42 1.74 -5.22
CA ALA A 178 -8.68 1.86 -3.96
C ALA A 178 -9.31 2.99 -3.14
N THR A 179 -10.41 2.69 -2.49
CA THR A 179 -11.30 3.67 -1.82
C THR A 179 -10.98 3.83 -0.34
N ALA A 180 -10.00 3.11 0.21
CA ALA A 180 -9.69 3.11 1.64
C ALA A 180 -9.54 4.52 2.24
N LEU A 181 -8.90 5.45 1.49
CA LEU A 181 -8.79 6.85 1.92
C LEU A 181 -10.15 7.55 2.04
N ALA A 182 -11.05 7.31 1.09
CA ALA A 182 -12.40 7.88 1.10
C ALA A 182 -13.28 7.23 2.18
N ASP A 183 -13.17 5.90 2.32
CA ASP A 183 -13.93 5.13 3.31
C ASP A 183 -13.50 5.44 4.75
N ALA A 184 -12.26 5.85 4.95
CA ALA A 184 -11.76 6.32 6.23
C ALA A 184 -12.39 7.67 6.67
N MET A 185 -13.03 8.42 5.76
CA MET A 185 -13.67 9.67 6.11
C MET A 185 -14.96 9.42 6.93
N PRO A 186 -15.12 10.03 8.14
CA PRO A 186 -16.26 9.74 9.02
C PRO A 186 -17.62 9.91 8.36
N TRP A 187 -17.76 10.92 7.52
CA TRP A 187 -19.03 11.24 6.84
C TRP A 187 -19.36 10.28 5.71
N ASN A 188 -18.37 9.55 5.14
CA ASN A 188 -18.64 8.52 4.15
C ASN A 188 -19.16 7.22 4.78
N GLN A 189 -18.99 7.05 6.10
CA GLN A 189 -19.54 5.94 6.87
C GLN A 189 -21.00 6.17 7.29
N LEU A 190 -21.55 7.38 7.06
CA LEU A 190 -22.96 7.70 7.36
C LEU A 190 -23.91 6.97 6.40
N PRO A 191 -25.13 6.62 6.84
CA PRO A 191 -26.18 6.10 5.95
C PRO A 191 -26.42 7.03 4.76
N GLY A 192 -26.67 6.45 3.57
CA GLY A 192 -26.77 7.19 2.31
C GLY A 192 -27.61 8.47 2.34
N PRO A 193 -28.86 8.45 2.88
CA PRO A 193 -29.69 9.66 2.96
C PRO A 193 -29.06 10.77 3.82
N VAL A 194 -28.47 10.39 4.96
CA VAL A 194 -27.80 11.34 5.88
C VAL A 194 -26.57 11.93 5.22
N ARG A 195 -25.77 11.09 4.56
CA ARG A 195 -24.59 11.51 3.81
C ARG A 195 -24.94 12.49 2.70
N ALA A 196 -26.02 12.25 1.96
CA ALA A 196 -26.50 13.16 0.92
C ALA A 196 -26.84 14.55 1.48
N VAL A 197 -27.51 14.62 2.63
CA VAL A 197 -27.83 15.88 3.32
C VAL A 197 -26.56 16.59 3.78
N VAL A 198 -25.63 15.86 4.41
CA VAL A 198 -24.34 16.42 4.87
C VAL A 198 -23.52 16.98 3.71
N LYS A 199 -23.48 16.29 2.57
CA LYS A 199 -22.79 16.76 1.35
C LYS A 199 -23.48 17.98 0.73
N ALA A 200 -24.82 18.05 0.74
CA ALA A 200 -25.61 19.11 0.08
C ALA A 200 -25.65 20.42 0.88
N VAL A 201 -25.62 20.35 2.21
CA VAL A 201 -25.80 21.53 3.09
C VAL A 201 -24.45 22.05 3.58
N PRO A 202 -23.98 23.24 3.10
CA PRO A 202 -22.62 23.72 3.38
C PRO A 202 -22.27 23.83 4.87
N VAL A 203 -23.25 24.19 5.72
CA VAL A 203 -23.05 24.34 7.18
C VAL A 203 -22.85 22.99 7.88
N LEU A 204 -23.33 21.89 7.28
CA LEU A 204 -23.20 20.54 7.81
C LEU A 204 -21.92 19.82 7.34
N LYS A 205 -21.18 20.41 6.39
CA LYS A 205 -19.93 19.81 5.91
C LYS A 205 -18.94 19.64 7.07
N PRO A 206 -18.41 18.44 7.26
CA PRO A 206 -17.47 18.16 8.34
C PRO A 206 -16.22 19.05 8.25
N VAL A 207 -15.83 19.59 9.39
CA VAL A 207 -14.60 20.38 9.50
C VAL A 207 -13.40 19.46 9.59
N VAL A 208 -12.42 19.68 8.71
CA VAL A 208 -11.16 18.94 8.68
C VAL A 208 -10.02 19.89 9.02
N PRO A 209 -9.30 19.67 10.13
CA PRO A 209 -8.11 20.46 10.46
C PRO A 209 -7.03 20.27 9.39
N ASP A 210 -6.53 21.35 8.82
CA ASP A 210 -5.44 21.35 7.83
C ASP A 210 -4.17 21.98 8.41
N PRO A 211 -3.15 21.20 8.77
CA PRO A 211 -1.86 21.71 9.20
C PRO A 211 -0.99 22.21 8.02
N GLY A 212 -1.39 21.92 6.77
CA GLY A 212 -0.72 22.37 5.56
C GLY A 212 0.45 21.52 5.11
N TYR A 213 0.59 20.31 5.61
CA TYR A 213 1.61 19.40 5.11
C TYR A 213 1.25 18.87 3.72
N PRO A 214 2.24 18.80 2.81
CA PRO A 214 2.06 18.16 1.52
C PRO A 214 1.95 16.64 1.68
N LEU A 215 1.09 16.04 0.85
CA LEU A 215 0.86 14.60 0.73
C LEU A 215 1.08 14.18 -0.72
N GLN A 216 1.51 12.96 -0.93
CA GLN A 216 1.50 12.34 -2.25
C GLN A 216 0.46 11.22 -2.29
N LEU A 217 -0.21 11.12 -3.42
CA LEU A 217 -1.09 10.01 -3.77
C LEU A 217 -0.50 9.27 -4.97
N VAL A 218 -0.80 7.98 -5.06
CA VAL A 218 -0.49 7.19 -6.26
C VAL A 218 -1.72 6.42 -6.69
N HIS A 219 -2.01 6.44 -7.99
CA HIS A 219 -3.15 5.70 -8.53
C HIS A 219 -2.91 4.20 -8.42
N HIS A 220 -3.95 3.43 -8.08
CA HIS A 220 -3.84 1.97 -7.92
C HIS A 220 -3.32 1.27 -9.19
N ASP A 221 -3.64 1.78 -10.38
CA ASP A 221 -3.12 1.23 -11.65
C ASP A 221 -1.63 1.58 -11.86
N ASP A 222 -1.17 2.73 -11.36
CA ASP A 222 0.26 3.08 -11.41
C ASP A 222 1.10 2.22 -10.44
N VAL A 223 0.54 1.85 -9.28
CA VAL A 223 1.17 0.85 -8.41
C VAL A 223 1.21 -0.52 -9.10
N ALA A 224 0.14 -0.88 -9.81
CA ALA A 224 0.08 -2.14 -10.55
C ALA A 224 1.14 -2.22 -11.65
N THR A 225 1.39 -1.12 -12.39
CA THR A 225 2.47 -1.07 -13.39
C THR A 225 3.85 -1.18 -12.75
N ALA A 226 4.07 -0.56 -11.58
CA ALA A 226 5.33 -0.72 -10.84
C ALA A 226 5.55 -2.18 -10.41
N ILE A 227 4.51 -2.87 -9.94
CA ILE A 227 4.56 -4.28 -9.57
C ILE A 227 4.88 -5.15 -10.79
N ALA A 228 4.23 -4.91 -11.94
CA ALA A 228 4.48 -5.66 -13.16
C ALA A 228 5.92 -5.48 -13.66
N LEU A 229 6.44 -4.24 -13.65
CA LEU A 229 7.84 -3.95 -13.99
C LEU A 229 8.80 -4.62 -12.99
N ALA A 230 8.56 -4.52 -11.70
CA ALA A 230 9.39 -5.19 -10.69
C ALA A 230 9.39 -6.73 -10.88
N ALA A 231 8.31 -7.30 -11.39
CA ALA A 231 8.21 -8.73 -11.66
C ALA A 231 8.95 -9.16 -12.94
N THR A 232 9.01 -8.32 -13.99
CA THR A 232 9.38 -8.76 -15.33
C THR A 232 10.55 -7.98 -15.96
N ALA A 233 10.79 -6.73 -15.55
CA ALA A 233 11.84 -5.92 -16.17
C ALA A 233 13.25 -6.34 -15.72
N PRO A 234 14.27 -6.16 -16.59
CA PRO A 234 15.67 -6.37 -16.25
C PRO A 234 16.23 -5.16 -15.45
N ALA A 235 15.59 -4.86 -14.34
CA ALA A 235 15.95 -3.75 -13.46
C ALA A 235 16.82 -4.24 -12.29
N PRO A 236 17.68 -3.40 -11.68
CA PRO A 236 18.41 -3.75 -10.48
C PRO A 236 17.45 -4.08 -9.33
N PRO A 237 17.66 -5.18 -8.58
CA PRO A 237 16.91 -5.43 -7.37
C PRO A 237 17.18 -4.33 -6.32
N GLY A 238 16.25 -4.13 -5.40
CA GLY A 238 16.35 -3.14 -4.34
C GLY A 238 15.03 -2.46 -3.98
N VAL A 239 15.12 -1.37 -3.24
CA VAL A 239 13.97 -0.59 -2.77
C VAL A 239 13.63 0.49 -3.79
N TYR A 240 12.34 0.74 -3.99
CA TYR A 240 11.82 1.76 -4.92
C TYR A 240 10.64 2.51 -4.31
N ASN A 241 10.74 3.83 -4.26
CA ASN A 241 9.65 4.72 -3.88
C ASN A 241 8.65 4.87 -5.02
N ILE A 242 7.36 4.71 -4.74
CA ILE A 242 6.27 4.74 -5.74
C ILE A 242 5.25 5.80 -5.33
N ALA A 243 5.23 6.93 -6.03
CA ALA A 243 4.31 8.04 -5.79
C ALA A 243 3.95 8.75 -7.10
N GLY A 244 2.72 9.23 -7.21
CA GLY A 244 2.31 10.12 -8.29
C GLY A 244 3.09 11.44 -8.25
N ASP A 245 3.27 12.07 -9.41
CA ASP A 245 3.95 13.35 -9.50
C ASP A 245 3.15 14.46 -8.81
N GLY A 246 3.87 15.45 -8.28
CA GLY A 246 3.28 16.54 -7.54
C GLY A 246 2.82 16.16 -6.13
N VAL A 247 2.14 17.10 -5.48
CA VAL A 247 1.63 16.95 -4.11
C VAL A 247 0.22 17.50 -4.02
N VAL A 248 -0.54 17.01 -3.05
CA VAL A 248 -1.82 17.56 -2.60
C VAL A 248 -1.72 17.90 -1.11
N THR A 249 -2.69 18.63 -0.57
CA THR A 249 -2.76 18.97 0.85
C THR A 249 -3.94 18.25 1.51
N VAL A 250 -3.96 18.21 2.84
CA VAL A 250 -5.13 17.74 3.59
C VAL A 250 -6.38 18.57 3.22
N ALA A 251 -6.20 19.87 2.92
CA ALA A 251 -7.28 20.72 2.44
C ALA A 251 -7.84 20.27 1.10
N ASP A 252 -6.99 19.83 0.16
CA ASP A 252 -7.43 19.36 -1.16
C ASP A 252 -8.20 18.05 -1.02
N VAL A 253 -7.68 17.10 -0.23
CA VAL A 253 -8.37 15.84 0.09
C VAL A 253 -9.74 16.10 0.76
N ALA A 254 -9.77 17.00 1.75
CA ALA A 254 -11.02 17.33 2.43
C ALA A 254 -12.06 17.91 1.46
N ARG A 255 -11.67 18.84 0.59
CA ARG A 255 -12.58 19.44 -0.42
C ARG A 255 -13.08 18.40 -1.40
N ALA A 256 -12.19 17.60 -1.94
CA ALA A 256 -12.52 16.56 -2.92
C ALA A 256 -13.52 15.53 -2.37
N LEU A 257 -13.38 15.17 -1.08
CA LEU A 257 -14.23 14.18 -0.42
C LEU A 257 -15.44 14.80 0.34
N GLY A 258 -15.73 16.09 0.15
CA GLY A 258 -16.94 16.73 0.68
C GLY A 258 -16.82 17.36 2.06
N GLY A 259 -15.61 17.43 2.63
CA GLY A 259 -15.34 18.14 3.89
C GLY A 259 -15.06 19.63 3.69
N ARG A 260 -14.93 20.36 4.80
CA ARG A 260 -14.56 21.78 4.86
C ARG A 260 -13.20 21.90 5.59
N PRO A 261 -12.10 22.19 4.89
CA PRO A 261 -10.81 22.38 5.55
C PRO A 261 -10.78 23.69 6.35
N VAL A 262 -10.16 23.62 7.52
CA VAL A 262 -9.88 24.77 8.37
C VAL A 262 -8.39 24.76 8.71
N ARG A 263 -7.70 25.82 8.34
CA ARG A 263 -6.28 25.97 8.61
C ARG A 263 -6.03 26.00 10.11
N VAL A 264 -5.12 25.15 10.58
CA VAL A 264 -4.68 25.11 11.97
C VAL A 264 -3.15 25.23 12.02
N PRO A 265 -2.60 25.90 13.05
CA PRO A 265 -1.15 25.92 13.23
C PRO A 265 -0.62 24.49 13.40
N ALA A 266 0.50 24.15 12.76
CA ALA A 266 1.12 22.84 12.86
C ALA A 266 1.40 22.41 14.32
N VAL A 267 1.80 23.37 15.16
CA VAL A 267 2.03 23.15 16.61
C VAL A 267 0.75 22.69 17.32
N ALA A 268 -0.40 23.27 16.97
CA ALA A 268 -1.68 22.87 17.57
C ALA A 268 -2.10 21.46 17.09
N ALA A 269 -1.89 21.15 15.82
CA ALA A 269 -2.13 19.81 15.26
C ALA A 269 -1.24 18.76 15.94
N THR A 270 0.04 19.05 16.15
CA THR A 270 0.99 18.18 16.85
C THR A 270 0.58 17.96 18.32
N ALA A 271 0.19 19.03 19.03
CA ALA A 271 -0.23 18.93 20.43
C ALA A 271 -1.53 18.12 20.59
N ALA A 272 -2.53 18.35 19.74
CA ALA A 272 -3.79 17.59 19.74
C ALA A 272 -3.55 16.10 19.48
N SER A 273 -2.73 15.79 18.51
CA SER A 273 -2.36 14.44 18.15
C SER A 273 -1.55 13.73 19.27
N ALA A 274 -0.64 14.47 19.99
CA ALA A 274 0.07 13.95 21.16
C ALA A 274 -0.86 13.69 22.35
N ALA A 275 -1.95 14.45 22.48
CA ALA A 275 -2.98 14.20 23.48
C ALA A 275 -3.79 12.95 23.15
N ILE A 276 -4.15 12.76 21.87
CA ILE A 276 -4.90 11.60 21.38
C ILE A 276 -4.09 10.31 21.57
N SER A 277 -2.78 10.30 21.31
CA SER A 277 -1.93 9.12 21.48
C SER A 277 -1.82 8.62 22.94
N ARG A 278 -2.21 9.44 23.93
CA ARG A 278 -2.25 9.05 25.34
C ARG A 278 -3.59 8.44 25.77
N VAL A 279 -4.58 8.43 24.89
CA VAL A 279 -5.89 7.85 25.17
C VAL A 279 -5.84 6.34 24.90
N PRO A 280 -6.06 5.47 25.88
CA PRO A 280 -6.16 4.04 25.65
C PRO A 280 -7.34 3.72 24.72
N ARG A 281 -7.13 2.86 23.72
CA ARG A 281 -8.15 2.44 22.75
C ARG A 281 -8.65 3.57 21.85
N VAL A 282 -7.74 4.29 21.24
CA VAL A 282 -8.07 5.25 20.17
C VAL A 282 -8.70 4.46 19.00
N PRO A 283 -9.85 4.89 18.45
CA PRO A 283 -10.37 4.32 17.21
C PRO A 283 -9.31 4.38 16.12
N SER A 284 -9.17 3.29 15.34
CA SER A 284 -8.16 3.18 14.27
C SER A 284 -8.15 4.35 13.29
N MET A 285 -9.30 5.01 13.11
CA MET A 285 -9.45 6.23 12.31
C MET A 285 -8.62 7.41 12.85
N LEU A 286 -8.44 7.53 14.17
CA LEU A 286 -7.64 8.61 14.77
C LEU A 286 -6.13 8.34 14.68
N GLU A 287 -5.73 7.10 14.42
CA GLU A 287 -4.32 6.77 14.15
C GLU A 287 -3.82 7.44 12.84
N TRP A 288 -4.70 7.67 11.88
CA TRP A 288 -4.37 8.40 10.66
C TRP A 288 -4.05 9.88 10.88
N LEU A 289 -4.44 10.46 12.02
CA LEU A 289 -4.02 11.81 12.41
C LEU A 289 -2.51 11.92 12.65
N HIS A 290 -1.84 10.80 12.92
CA HIS A 290 -0.39 10.78 13.03
C HIS A 290 0.28 11.01 11.66
N THR A 291 -0.33 10.56 10.58
CA THR A 291 0.19 10.76 9.21
C THR A 291 0.19 12.24 8.80
N ALA A 292 -0.69 13.05 9.41
CA ALA A 292 -0.81 14.48 9.14
C ALA A 292 0.20 15.35 9.90
N ARG A 293 1.15 14.75 10.66
CA ARG A 293 2.13 15.50 11.47
C ARG A 293 3.44 15.77 10.77
N THR A 294 3.77 14.96 9.76
CA THR A 294 5.09 14.98 9.14
C THR A 294 4.90 14.83 7.63
N SER A 295 5.64 15.64 6.89
CA SER A 295 5.68 15.51 5.43
C SER A 295 6.34 14.18 5.05
N MET A 296 5.63 13.36 4.28
CA MET A 296 6.11 12.07 3.78
C MET A 296 6.25 12.12 2.24
N VAL A 297 6.77 13.24 1.73
CA VAL A 297 7.03 13.40 0.30
C VAL A 297 8.26 12.59 -0.08
N MET A 298 8.13 11.72 -1.07
CA MET A 298 9.17 10.82 -1.56
C MET A 298 9.77 11.30 -2.88
N ASP A 299 11.06 11.07 -3.06
CA ASP A 299 11.71 11.11 -4.37
C ASP A 299 11.46 9.79 -5.10
N THR A 300 11.02 9.86 -6.36
CA THR A 300 10.74 8.70 -7.21
C THR A 300 11.75 8.56 -8.36
N THR A 301 12.86 9.31 -8.32
CA THR A 301 13.86 9.34 -9.38
C THR A 301 14.44 7.95 -9.65
N LYS A 302 14.69 7.16 -8.60
CA LYS A 302 15.18 5.79 -8.73
C LYS A 302 14.20 4.87 -9.48
N ALA A 303 12.93 4.92 -9.14
CA ALA A 303 11.90 4.14 -9.85
C ALA A 303 11.81 4.55 -11.34
N LYS A 304 11.91 5.85 -11.63
CA LYS A 304 11.86 6.38 -13.00
C LYS A 304 13.09 6.01 -13.83
N THR A 305 14.27 6.02 -13.23
CA THR A 305 15.55 5.84 -13.96
C THR A 305 16.03 4.41 -14.01
N GLN A 306 15.80 3.62 -12.96
CA GLN A 306 16.31 2.25 -12.85
C GLN A 306 15.24 1.18 -13.11
N LEU A 307 14.01 1.35 -12.57
CA LEU A 307 12.90 0.43 -12.84
C LEU A 307 12.21 0.73 -14.17
N GLY A 308 12.43 1.92 -14.75
CA GLY A 308 11.73 2.38 -15.95
C GLY A 308 10.26 2.76 -15.71
N TRP A 309 9.86 2.87 -14.43
CA TRP A 309 8.49 3.20 -14.06
C TRP A 309 8.21 4.71 -14.16
N ARG A 310 7.03 5.05 -14.66
CA ARG A 310 6.51 6.43 -14.65
C ARG A 310 5.04 6.40 -14.27
N PRO A 311 4.57 7.25 -13.34
CA PRO A 311 3.15 7.35 -13.05
C PRO A 311 2.43 7.95 -14.25
N LEU A 312 1.25 7.42 -14.56
CA LEU A 312 0.34 7.99 -15.56
C LEU A 312 -0.56 9.09 -14.96
N HIS A 313 -0.70 9.06 -13.62
CA HIS A 313 -1.52 10.01 -12.87
C HIS A 313 -0.65 10.77 -11.86
N SER A 314 -0.78 12.08 -11.84
CA SER A 314 -0.28 12.92 -10.76
C SER A 314 -1.06 12.67 -9.46
N SER A 315 -0.54 13.16 -8.34
CA SER A 315 -1.27 13.13 -7.05
C SER A 315 -2.63 13.84 -7.13
N ALA A 316 -2.73 14.93 -7.91
CA ALA A 316 -3.98 15.66 -8.10
C ALA A 316 -5.00 14.87 -8.94
N GLU A 317 -4.58 14.31 -10.08
CA GLU A 317 -5.43 13.48 -10.93
C GLU A 317 -5.89 12.21 -10.20
N THR A 318 -5.02 11.62 -9.36
CA THR A 318 -5.39 10.49 -8.49
C THR A 318 -6.49 10.87 -7.51
N LEU A 319 -6.41 12.07 -6.91
CA LEU A 319 -7.44 12.57 -6.00
C LEU A 319 -8.77 12.82 -6.73
N GLU A 320 -8.73 13.39 -7.92
CA GLU A 320 -9.91 13.58 -8.77
C GLU A 320 -10.57 12.26 -9.16
N ALA A 321 -9.76 11.27 -9.56
CA ALA A 321 -10.24 9.93 -9.88
C ALA A 321 -10.90 9.25 -8.69
N LEU A 322 -10.32 9.37 -7.48
CA LEU A 322 -10.92 8.89 -6.23
C LEU A 322 -12.28 9.57 -5.98
N ALA A 323 -12.33 10.90 -6.06
CA ALA A 323 -13.54 11.67 -5.77
C ALA A 323 -14.68 11.36 -6.76
N SER A 324 -14.35 11.04 -8.00
CA SER A 324 -15.33 10.66 -9.05
C SER A 324 -15.90 9.27 -8.87
N GLY A 325 -15.24 8.39 -8.11
CA GLY A 325 -15.66 7.01 -7.84
C GLY A 325 -16.48 6.87 -6.54
N VAL A 326 -16.62 7.93 -5.73
CA VAL A 326 -17.28 7.98 -4.41
C VAL A 326 -18.51 8.89 -4.43
#